data_6172b343bd3c511f21dbe64e6c9b60dd
#
_entry.id   6172b343bd3c511f21dbe64e6c9b60dd
#
_cell.length_a   1.000
_cell.length_b   1.000
_cell.length_c   1.000
_cell.angle_alpha   90.00
_cell.angle_beta   90.00
_cell.angle_gamma   90.00
#
_symmetry.space_group_name_H-M   'P 1'
#
loop_
_entity.id
_entity.type
_entity.pdbx_description
1 polymer ?
#
loop_
_entity_poly.entity_id
_entity_poly.type
_entity_poly.pdbx_seq_one_letter_code
_entity_poly.pdbx_strand_id
1 'polypeptide(L)'
;ILHAEKVKIYAAASLTNAITDISRLYEQQHRDIQIVPVFAASSVLAKQIAAGASSDLFFSADLDWMNDLIKKQKIQIGQIRPLLLNELVLISPIQQKNHFKMSADFNFAKAFQGYLCTGQMESVPAGKYAKQSLTRLGWLNPLRGRIVGTDSVRSTLAFVERGECQVGIVYRTDALMSKKV
;
A
#
# COMPACT_ATOMS: atom_id res chain seq x y z
N ILE A 1 11.29 22.20 31.28
CA ILE A 1 10.54 21.15 30.55
C ILE A 1 11.16 21.11 29.15
N LEU A 2 12.01 20.10 28.89
CA LEU A 2 12.51 19.86 27.53
C LEU A 2 11.31 19.47 26.68
N HIS A 3 10.94 20.30 25.71
CA HIS A 3 10.00 19.92 24.69
C HIS A 3 10.72 18.94 23.74
N ALA A 4 10.22 17.73 23.63
CA ALA A 4 10.72 16.79 22.65
C ALA A 4 10.55 17.37 21.23
N GLU A 5 11.60 17.28 20.42
CA GLU A 5 11.52 17.64 19.01
C GLU A 5 10.61 16.63 18.29
N LYS A 6 9.65 17.14 17.51
CA LYS A 6 8.71 16.28 16.77
C LYS A 6 9.19 16.07 15.36
N VAL A 7 9.30 14.80 14.96
CA VAL A 7 9.57 14.39 13.59
C VAL A 7 8.31 13.75 13.00
N LYS A 8 7.69 14.43 12.04
CA LYS A 8 6.48 13.94 11.38
C LYS A 8 6.84 13.11 10.16
N ILE A 9 6.39 11.85 10.15
CA ILE A 9 6.62 10.90 9.05
C ILE A 9 5.30 10.58 8.38
N TYR A 10 5.20 10.91 7.08
CA TYR A 10 4.12 10.44 6.22
C TYR A 10 4.59 9.15 5.56
N ALA A 11 3.88 8.05 5.75
CA ALA A 11 4.28 6.74 5.23
C ALA A 11 3.11 5.99 4.59
N ALA A 12 3.39 5.34 3.47
CA ALA A 12 2.44 4.46 2.80
C ALA A 12 1.84 3.44 3.79
N ALA A 13 0.56 3.14 3.66
CA ALA A 13 -0.18 2.24 4.55
C ALA A 13 0.50 0.88 4.75
N SER A 14 1.18 0.34 3.75
CA SER A 14 1.95 -0.91 3.82
C SER A 14 3.09 -0.86 4.84
N LEU A 15 3.57 0.32 5.24
CA LEU A 15 4.65 0.51 6.19
C LEU A 15 4.18 0.70 7.64
N THR A 16 2.87 0.59 7.91
CA THR A 16 2.29 0.88 9.23
C THR A 16 3.03 0.16 10.37
N ASN A 17 3.20 -1.16 10.27
CA ASN A 17 3.87 -1.94 11.32
C ASN A 17 5.36 -1.63 11.40
N ALA A 18 6.06 -1.60 10.27
CA ALA A 18 7.50 -1.35 10.22
C ALA A 18 7.87 0.02 10.77
N ILE A 19 7.20 1.08 10.33
CA ILE A 19 7.48 2.45 10.81
C ILE A 19 7.09 2.61 12.28
N THR A 20 5.99 2.00 12.73
CA THR A 20 5.60 2.02 14.14
C THR A 20 6.68 1.39 15.02
N ASP A 21 7.19 0.22 14.64
CA ASP A 21 8.23 -0.48 15.40
C ASP A 21 9.56 0.28 15.39
N ILE A 22 9.98 0.78 14.23
CA ILE A 22 11.20 1.58 14.09
C ILE A 22 11.10 2.87 14.93
N SER A 23 9.96 3.55 14.88
CA SER A 23 9.72 4.79 15.66
C SER A 23 9.90 4.53 17.15
N ARG A 24 9.28 3.45 17.65
CA ARG A 24 9.40 3.06 19.06
C ARG A 24 10.86 2.77 19.47
N LEU A 25 11.59 2.02 18.63
CA LEU A 25 13.00 1.70 18.91
C LEU A 25 13.89 2.96 18.87
N TYR A 26 13.63 3.86 17.93
CA TYR A 26 14.37 5.10 17.82
C TYR A 26 14.15 6.01 19.02
N GLU A 27 12.90 6.20 19.45
CA GLU A 27 12.55 7.01 20.61
C GLU A 27 13.11 6.47 21.93
N GLN A 28 13.31 5.15 22.05
CA GLN A 28 13.99 4.56 23.22
C GLN A 28 15.45 5.00 23.33
N GLN A 29 16.11 5.23 22.20
CA GLN A 29 17.52 5.65 22.13
C GLN A 29 17.67 7.18 22.10
N HIS A 30 16.63 7.90 21.69
CA HIS A 30 16.60 9.36 21.52
C HIS A 30 15.42 9.95 22.29
N ARG A 31 15.60 10.15 23.60
CA ARG A 31 14.54 10.58 24.53
C ARG A 31 14.04 12.00 24.32
N ASP A 32 14.77 12.80 23.59
CA ASP A 32 14.48 14.18 23.19
C ASP A 32 13.70 14.27 21.87
N ILE A 33 13.44 13.14 21.20
CA ILE A 33 12.73 13.06 19.92
C ILE A 33 11.41 12.31 20.10
N GLN A 34 10.34 12.84 19.50
CA GLN A 34 9.06 12.20 19.34
C GLN A 34 8.76 12.01 17.85
N ILE A 35 8.56 10.78 17.41
CA ILE A 35 8.15 10.47 16.04
C ILE A 35 6.64 10.43 15.94
N VAL A 36 6.08 11.16 14.97
CA VAL A 36 4.64 11.26 14.73
C VAL A 36 4.34 10.69 13.34
N PRO A 37 4.05 9.38 13.23
CA PRO A 37 3.74 8.78 11.95
C PRO A 37 2.29 9.04 11.55
N VAL A 38 2.07 9.24 10.25
CA VAL A 38 0.75 9.33 9.60
C VAL A 38 0.73 8.32 8.46
N PHE A 39 -0.21 7.40 8.52
CA PHE A 39 -0.34 6.32 7.54
C PHE A 39 -1.59 6.46 6.69
N ALA A 40 -1.42 6.41 5.39
CA ALA A 40 -2.48 6.37 4.39
C ALA A 40 -1.92 5.87 3.06
N ALA A 41 -2.75 5.73 2.03
CA ALA A 41 -2.23 5.52 0.69
C ALA A 41 -1.29 6.67 0.29
N SER A 42 -0.22 6.35 -0.44
CA SER A 42 0.75 7.36 -0.90
C SER A 42 0.10 8.49 -1.69
N SER A 43 -0.97 8.19 -2.44
CA SER A 43 -1.78 9.18 -3.17
C SER A 43 -2.41 10.22 -2.25
N VAL A 44 -2.97 9.79 -1.11
CA VAL A 44 -3.58 10.69 -0.12
C VAL A 44 -2.52 11.57 0.52
N LEU A 45 -1.42 10.97 0.95
CA LEU A 45 -0.33 11.70 1.61
C LEU A 45 0.35 12.71 0.68
N ALA A 46 0.61 12.33 -0.58
CA ALA A 46 1.16 13.24 -1.57
C ALA A 46 0.24 14.44 -1.84
N LYS A 47 -1.07 14.22 -1.93
CA LYS A 47 -2.05 15.31 -2.09
C LYS A 47 -2.08 16.24 -0.88
N GLN A 48 -1.97 15.69 0.33
CA GLN A 48 -1.90 16.50 1.56
C GLN A 48 -0.62 17.36 1.58
N ILE A 49 0.53 16.80 1.22
CA ILE A 49 1.79 17.54 1.11
C ILE A 49 1.69 18.63 0.03
N ALA A 50 1.12 18.30 -1.13
CA ALA A 50 0.88 19.28 -2.19
C ALA A 50 -0.02 20.43 -1.75
N ALA A 51 -1.01 20.16 -0.89
CA ALA A 51 -1.92 21.15 -0.30
C ALA A 51 -1.31 21.94 0.88
N GLY A 52 -0.05 21.68 1.25
CA GLY A 52 0.65 22.43 2.29
C GLY A 52 0.81 21.73 3.64
N ALA A 53 0.40 20.47 3.77
CA ALA A 53 0.68 19.72 4.99
C ALA A 53 2.19 19.55 5.17
N SER A 54 2.69 19.84 6.38
CA SER A 54 4.09 19.66 6.71
C SER A 54 4.38 18.21 7.07
N SER A 55 5.46 17.67 6.53
CA SER A 55 6.06 16.41 6.96
C SER A 55 7.59 16.52 6.82
N ASP A 56 8.30 15.86 7.69
CA ASP A 56 9.77 15.85 7.64
C ASP A 56 10.28 14.74 6.71
N LEU A 57 9.56 13.60 6.68
CA LEU A 57 9.85 12.48 5.81
C LEU A 57 8.56 12.00 5.12
N PHE A 58 8.70 11.57 3.87
CA PHE A 58 7.63 10.92 3.12
C PHE A 58 8.12 9.62 2.49
N PHE A 59 7.49 8.50 2.88
CA PHE A 59 7.72 7.18 2.30
C PHE A 59 6.59 6.82 1.34
N SER A 60 6.84 6.92 0.05
CA SER A 60 5.89 6.55 -0.98
C SER A 60 6.10 5.11 -1.45
N ALA A 61 5.01 4.40 -1.71
CA ALA A 61 5.04 3.05 -2.28
C ALA A 61 5.27 3.04 -3.80
N ASP A 62 5.26 4.18 -4.46
CA ASP A 62 5.63 4.31 -5.87
C ASP A 62 6.40 5.61 -6.16
N LEU A 63 7.05 5.65 -7.31
CA LEU A 63 7.76 6.83 -7.79
C LEU A 63 6.84 7.88 -8.42
N ASP A 64 5.66 7.53 -8.86
CA ASP A 64 4.75 8.45 -9.54
C ASP A 64 4.34 9.58 -8.61
N TRP A 65 4.03 9.28 -7.35
CA TRP A 65 3.68 10.28 -6.35
C TRP A 65 4.86 11.14 -5.91
N MET A 66 6.07 10.58 -5.89
CA MET A 66 7.29 11.38 -5.72
C MET A 66 7.49 12.35 -6.90
N ASN A 67 7.34 11.87 -8.13
CA ASN A 67 7.45 12.68 -9.33
C ASN A 67 6.38 13.79 -9.40
N ASP A 68 5.16 13.50 -8.92
CA ASP A 68 4.10 14.51 -8.80
C ASP A 68 4.51 15.65 -7.84
N LEU A 69 5.10 15.32 -6.71
CA LEU A 69 5.60 16.32 -5.75
C LEU A 69 6.80 17.12 -6.30
N ILE A 70 7.67 16.50 -7.10
CA ILE A 70 8.74 17.23 -7.81
C ILE A 70 8.14 18.25 -8.78
N LYS A 71 7.19 17.83 -9.62
CA LYS A 71 6.49 18.70 -10.56
C LYS A 71 5.82 19.89 -9.87
N LYS A 72 5.30 19.68 -8.68
CA LYS A 72 4.69 20.70 -7.82
C LYS A 72 5.69 21.48 -6.97
N GLN A 73 6.98 21.25 -7.19
CA GLN A 73 8.08 21.93 -6.48
C GLN A 73 8.02 21.80 -4.94
N LYS A 74 7.48 20.69 -4.45
CA LYS A 74 7.40 20.38 -3.01
C LYS A 74 8.62 19.65 -2.49
N ILE A 75 9.30 18.89 -3.35
CA ILE A 75 10.55 18.19 -3.09
C ILE A 75 11.50 18.34 -4.28
N GLN A 76 12.79 18.14 -4.04
CA GLN A 76 13.80 18.12 -5.09
C GLN A 76 14.20 16.68 -5.44
N ILE A 77 14.56 16.43 -6.70
CA ILE A 77 14.95 15.10 -7.17
C ILE A 77 16.11 14.50 -6.36
N GLY A 78 17.05 15.32 -5.93
CA GLY A 78 18.18 14.90 -5.11
C GLY A 78 17.83 14.43 -3.68
N GLN A 79 16.61 14.66 -3.23
CA GLN A 79 16.11 14.24 -1.91
C GLN A 79 15.48 12.83 -1.95
N ILE A 80 15.23 12.28 -3.14
CA ILE A 80 14.58 10.97 -3.28
C ILE A 80 15.63 9.86 -3.11
N ARG A 81 15.28 8.86 -2.31
CA ARG A 81 16.10 7.66 -2.08
C ARG A 81 15.25 6.41 -2.22
N PRO A 82 15.51 5.52 -3.19
CA PRO A 82 14.91 4.19 -3.19
C PRO A 82 15.53 3.37 -2.05
N LEU A 83 14.68 2.89 -1.15
CA LEU A 83 15.13 2.19 0.06
C LEU A 83 14.71 0.74 0.10
N LEU A 84 13.52 0.40 -0.42
CA LEU A 84 12.88 -0.88 -0.23
C LEU A 84 12.25 -1.35 -1.54
N LEU A 85 12.18 -2.67 -1.70
CA LEU A 85 11.44 -3.35 -2.75
C LEU A 85 10.27 -4.12 -2.13
N ASN A 86 9.26 -4.39 -2.93
CA ASN A 86 8.13 -5.21 -2.51
C ASN A 86 7.60 -6.02 -3.69
N GLU A 87 6.74 -7.00 -3.40
CA GLU A 87 6.10 -7.87 -4.37
C GLU A 87 4.60 -7.84 -4.16
N LEU A 88 3.83 -7.88 -5.26
CA LEU A 88 2.40 -8.13 -5.19
C LEU A 88 2.13 -9.62 -5.03
N VAL A 89 1.13 -9.93 -4.23
CA VAL A 89 0.63 -11.29 -4.04
C VAL A 89 -0.90 -11.32 -4.11
N LEU A 90 -1.44 -12.46 -4.49
CA LEU A 90 -2.86 -12.77 -4.33
C LEU A 90 -3.08 -13.32 -2.92
N ILE A 91 -4.11 -12.82 -2.26
CA ILE A 91 -4.56 -13.31 -0.95
C ILE A 91 -6.02 -13.75 -1.03
N SER A 92 -6.37 -14.72 -0.21
CA SER A 92 -7.76 -15.11 0.04
C SER A 92 -7.91 -15.47 1.53
N PRO A 93 -9.14 -15.47 2.09
CA PRO A 93 -9.35 -15.93 3.45
C PRO A 93 -8.76 -17.33 3.66
N ILE A 94 -8.08 -17.55 4.77
CA ILE A 94 -7.31 -18.78 5.05
C ILE A 94 -8.17 -20.06 4.99
N GLN A 95 -9.49 -19.94 5.21
CA GLN A 95 -10.43 -21.05 5.12
C GLN A 95 -10.76 -21.43 3.66
N GLN A 96 -10.48 -20.55 2.69
CA GLN A 96 -10.72 -20.79 1.28
C GLN A 96 -9.46 -21.42 0.66
N LYS A 97 -9.59 -22.66 0.21
CA LYS A 97 -8.50 -23.37 -0.50
C LYS A 97 -8.52 -23.00 -1.98
N ASN A 98 -8.12 -21.79 -2.30
CA ASN A 98 -7.96 -21.36 -3.68
C ASN A 98 -6.57 -21.75 -4.20
N HIS A 99 -6.53 -22.27 -5.41
CA HIS A 99 -5.28 -22.55 -6.13
C HIS A 99 -5.23 -21.68 -7.38
N PHE A 100 -4.32 -20.73 -7.38
CA PHE A 100 -4.10 -19.84 -8.51
C PHE A 100 -2.78 -20.15 -9.20
N LYS A 101 -2.79 -20.23 -10.53
CA LYS A 101 -1.59 -20.33 -11.35
C LYS A 101 -1.32 -18.97 -12.00
N MET A 102 -0.16 -18.41 -11.76
CA MET A 102 0.23 -17.09 -12.27
C MET A 102 0.68 -17.17 -13.73
N SER A 103 -0.27 -17.41 -14.62
CA SER A 103 0.00 -17.52 -16.07
C SER A 103 -1.18 -16.98 -16.88
N ALA A 104 -0.89 -16.48 -18.09
CA ALA A 104 -1.88 -15.87 -18.96
C ALA A 104 -2.94 -16.87 -19.49
N ASP A 105 -2.61 -18.16 -19.52
CA ASP A 105 -3.52 -19.25 -19.90
C ASP A 105 -4.47 -19.70 -18.76
N PHE A 106 -4.20 -19.22 -17.53
CA PHE A 106 -5.04 -19.56 -16.38
C PHE A 106 -6.33 -18.72 -16.35
N ASN A 107 -7.48 -19.38 -16.27
CA ASN A 107 -8.77 -18.69 -16.20
C ASN A 107 -9.07 -18.21 -14.78
N PHE A 108 -8.42 -17.10 -14.40
CA PHE A 108 -8.52 -16.53 -13.06
C PHE A 108 -9.96 -16.13 -12.69
N ALA A 109 -10.72 -15.57 -13.63
CA ALA A 109 -12.09 -15.13 -13.37
C ALA A 109 -13.05 -16.29 -13.00
N LYS A 110 -12.75 -17.52 -13.45
CA LYS A 110 -13.51 -18.72 -13.09
C LYS A 110 -12.96 -19.44 -11.85
N ALA A 111 -11.77 -19.08 -11.37
CA ALA A 111 -11.10 -19.74 -10.26
C ALA A 111 -11.67 -19.37 -8.88
N PHE A 112 -12.50 -18.33 -8.81
CA PHE A 112 -13.19 -17.91 -7.60
C PHE A 112 -14.54 -17.25 -7.94
N GLN A 113 -15.42 -17.20 -6.97
CA GLN A 113 -16.67 -16.44 -7.06
C GLN A 113 -16.57 -15.18 -6.19
N GLY A 114 -17.41 -14.16 -6.47
CA GLY A 114 -17.42 -12.92 -5.71
C GLY A 114 -16.43 -11.89 -6.23
N TYR A 115 -15.86 -11.11 -5.34
CA TYR A 115 -15.11 -9.90 -5.66
C TYR A 115 -13.60 -10.06 -5.46
N LEU A 116 -12.84 -9.40 -6.34
CA LEU A 116 -11.43 -9.09 -6.18
C LEU A 116 -11.30 -7.68 -5.60
N CYS A 117 -10.69 -7.56 -4.44
CA CYS A 117 -10.33 -6.27 -3.87
C CYS A 117 -8.89 -5.89 -4.23
N THR A 118 -8.71 -4.64 -4.56
CA THR A 118 -7.39 -4.01 -4.73
C THR A 118 -7.49 -2.53 -4.37
N GLY A 119 -6.40 -1.87 -4.12
CA GLY A 119 -6.39 -0.40 -4.04
C GLY A 119 -6.99 0.22 -5.32
N GLN A 120 -7.54 1.42 -5.20
CA GLN A 120 -8.02 2.18 -6.37
C GLN A 120 -6.96 2.18 -7.45
N MET A 121 -7.29 1.63 -8.62
CA MET A 121 -6.32 1.34 -9.69
C MET A 121 -5.73 2.58 -10.35
N GLU A 122 -6.38 3.73 -10.22
CA GLU A 122 -5.92 4.98 -10.83
C GLU A 122 -5.03 5.82 -9.91
N SER A 123 -5.03 5.53 -8.59
CA SER A 123 -4.35 6.40 -7.62
C SER A 123 -3.51 5.67 -6.59
N VAL A 124 -4.02 4.60 -6.00
CA VAL A 124 -3.35 3.86 -4.92
C VAL A 124 -2.21 3.02 -5.51
N PRO A 125 -0.97 3.12 -5.03
CA PRO A 125 0.18 2.42 -5.61
C PRO A 125 -0.06 0.92 -5.84
N ALA A 126 -0.50 0.18 -4.82
CA ALA A 126 -0.80 -1.25 -4.97
C ALA A 126 -1.88 -1.52 -6.04
N GLY A 127 -2.87 -0.63 -6.15
CA GLY A 127 -3.91 -0.71 -7.18
C GLY A 127 -3.39 -0.46 -8.59
N LYS A 128 -2.49 0.50 -8.75
CA LYS A 128 -1.82 0.79 -10.03
C LYS A 128 -0.98 -0.40 -10.50
N TYR A 129 -0.21 -0.99 -9.60
CA TYR A 129 0.58 -2.19 -9.88
C TYR A 129 -0.31 -3.41 -10.16
N ALA A 130 -1.42 -3.56 -9.42
CA ALA A 130 -2.41 -4.61 -9.66
C ALA A 130 -3.01 -4.48 -11.07
N LYS A 131 -3.38 -3.27 -11.49
CA LYS A 131 -3.89 -2.99 -12.85
C LYS A 131 -2.89 -3.42 -13.92
N GLN A 132 -1.61 -3.09 -13.74
CA GLN A 132 -0.56 -3.50 -14.66
C GLN A 132 -0.44 -5.03 -14.76
N SER A 133 -0.43 -5.70 -13.63
CA SER A 133 -0.30 -7.16 -13.57
C SER A 133 -1.52 -7.87 -14.18
N LEU A 134 -2.73 -7.44 -13.81
CA LEU A 134 -3.98 -7.98 -14.34
C LEU A 134 -4.11 -7.75 -15.85
N THR A 135 -3.69 -6.60 -16.34
CA THR A 135 -3.68 -6.28 -17.78
C THR A 135 -2.70 -7.20 -18.52
N ARG A 136 -1.47 -7.34 -17.99
CA ARG A 136 -0.43 -8.19 -18.60
C ARG A 136 -0.83 -9.66 -18.67
N LEU A 137 -1.55 -10.15 -17.64
CA LEU A 137 -2.05 -11.54 -17.60
C LEU A 137 -3.36 -11.74 -18.39
N GLY A 138 -3.95 -10.66 -18.94
CA GLY A 138 -5.24 -10.74 -19.62
C GLY A 138 -6.43 -10.98 -18.67
N TRP A 139 -6.26 -10.77 -17.36
CA TRP A 139 -7.26 -11.05 -16.34
C TRP A 139 -8.19 -9.87 -16.03
N LEU A 140 -7.82 -8.66 -16.45
CA LEU A 140 -8.56 -7.44 -16.07
C LEU A 140 -9.98 -7.41 -16.68
N ASN A 141 -10.09 -7.62 -17.99
CA ASN A 141 -11.38 -7.57 -18.69
C ASN A 141 -12.37 -8.65 -18.23
N PRO A 142 -11.97 -9.93 -18.04
CA PRO A 142 -12.87 -10.95 -17.53
C PRO A 142 -13.40 -10.67 -16.11
N LEU A 143 -12.71 -9.84 -15.33
CA LEU A 143 -13.11 -9.45 -13.97
C LEU A 143 -13.93 -8.16 -13.93
N ARG A 144 -14.26 -7.56 -15.07
CA ARG A 144 -15.06 -6.32 -15.11
C ARG A 144 -16.35 -6.47 -14.33
N GLY A 145 -16.65 -5.50 -13.46
CA GLY A 145 -17.80 -5.55 -12.53
C GLY A 145 -17.58 -6.38 -11.27
N ARG A 146 -16.43 -7.06 -11.13
CA ARG A 146 -16.08 -7.84 -9.94
C ARG A 146 -14.87 -7.31 -9.19
N ILE A 147 -14.37 -6.14 -9.55
CA ILE A 147 -13.24 -5.49 -8.90
C ILE A 147 -13.74 -4.38 -7.99
N VAL A 148 -13.34 -4.42 -6.73
CA VAL A 148 -13.64 -3.39 -5.73
C VAL A 148 -12.34 -2.64 -5.43
N GLY A 149 -12.36 -1.32 -5.67
CA GLY A 149 -11.26 -0.43 -5.33
C GLY A 149 -11.36 0.02 -3.88
N THR A 150 -10.27 -0.06 -3.14
CA THR A 150 -10.16 0.40 -1.76
C THR A 150 -9.28 1.64 -1.66
N ASP A 151 -9.36 2.36 -0.55
CA ASP A 151 -8.61 3.59 -0.35
C ASP A 151 -7.13 3.38 0.03
N SER A 152 -6.75 2.14 0.40
CA SER A 152 -5.36 1.77 0.67
C SER A 152 -5.16 0.25 0.56
N VAL A 153 -3.90 -0.20 0.46
CA VAL A 153 -3.58 -1.64 0.46
C VAL A 153 -3.99 -2.31 1.78
N ARG A 154 -3.93 -1.62 2.90
CA ARG A 154 -4.34 -2.18 4.20
C ARG A 154 -5.86 -2.30 4.31
N SER A 155 -6.62 -1.43 3.69
CA SER A 155 -8.06 -1.60 3.54
C SER A 155 -8.39 -2.83 2.69
N THR A 156 -7.65 -3.07 1.60
CA THR A 156 -7.78 -4.31 0.81
C THR A 156 -7.59 -5.55 1.69
N LEU A 157 -6.49 -5.59 2.47
CA LEU A 157 -6.21 -6.70 3.39
C LEU A 157 -7.37 -6.91 4.36
N ALA A 158 -7.86 -5.84 4.98
CA ALA A 158 -8.96 -5.90 5.95
C ALA A 158 -10.26 -6.44 5.33
N PHE A 159 -10.61 -6.05 4.10
CA PHE A 159 -11.78 -6.56 3.40
C PHE A 159 -11.67 -8.08 3.13
N VAL A 160 -10.49 -8.56 2.75
CA VAL A 160 -10.28 -10.01 2.54
C VAL A 160 -10.29 -10.77 3.86
N GLU A 161 -9.66 -10.24 4.92
CA GLU A 161 -9.67 -10.85 6.26
C GLU A 161 -11.09 -11.03 6.81
N ARG A 162 -12.01 -10.13 6.49
CA ARG A 162 -13.42 -10.19 6.89
C ARG A 162 -14.29 -11.00 5.94
N GLY A 163 -13.72 -11.51 4.83
CA GLY A 163 -14.47 -12.28 3.83
C GLY A 163 -15.39 -11.42 2.94
N GLU A 164 -15.27 -10.10 2.98
CA GLU A 164 -16.03 -9.19 2.12
C GLU A 164 -15.54 -9.24 0.67
N CYS A 165 -14.27 -9.55 0.45
CA CYS A 165 -13.71 -9.93 -0.83
C CYS A 165 -13.12 -11.34 -0.73
N GLN A 166 -13.36 -12.15 -1.75
CA GLN A 166 -12.90 -13.54 -1.81
C GLN A 166 -11.44 -13.64 -2.21
N VAL A 167 -10.96 -12.64 -2.95
CA VAL A 167 -9.56 -12.51 -3.35
C VAL A 167 -9.15 -11.05 -3.20
N GLY A 168 -7.89 -10.81 -2.88
CA GLY A 168 -7.30 -9.49 -2.85
C GLY A 168 -5.91 -9.47 -3.45
N ILE A 169 -5.46 -8.29 -3.86
CA ILE A 169 -4.08 -8.03 -4.27
C ILE A 169 -3.47 -7.05 -3.28
N VAL A 170 -2.44 -7.49 -2.61
CA VAL A 170 -1.69 -6.72 -1.60
C VAL A 170 -0.20 -6.93 -1.81
N TYR A 171 0.62 -6.26 -1.02
CA TYR A 171 2.05 -6.58 -0.98
C TYR A 171 2.29 -7.83 -0.13
N ARG A 172 3.35 -8.55 -0.46
CA ARG A 172 3.77 -9.73 0.31
C ARG A 172 3.95 -9.42 1.79
N THR A 173 4.51 -8.26 2.12
CA THR A 173 4.68 -7.80 3.50
C THR A 173 3.36 -7.60 4.24
N ASP A 174 2.31 -7.14 3.54
CA ASP A 174 0.97 -7.02 4.13
C ASP A 174 0.38 -8.40 4.44
N ALA A 175 0.51 -9.34 3.49
CA ALA A 175 0.03 -10.71 3.69
C ALA A 175 0.71 -11.40 4.88
N LEU A 176 2.02 -11.24 5.03
CA LEU A 176 2.81 -11.81 6.12
C LEU A 176 2.42 -11.27 7.51
N MET A 177 1.80 -10.09 7.59
CA MET A 177 1.31 -9.52 8.84
C MET A 177 -0.02 -10.11 9.29
N SER A 178 -0.72 -10.82 8.41
CA SER A 178 -2.05 -11.38 8.69
C SER A 178 -1.95 -12.87 9.06
N LYS A 179 -2.84 -13.27 9.98
CA LYS A 179 -3.09 -14.69 10.31
C LYS A 179 -4.40 -15.21 9.72
N LYS A 180 -5.09 -14.36 8.93
CA LYS A 180 -6.43 -14.66 8.41
C LYS A 180 -6.49 -14.87 6.91
N VAL A 181 -5.39 -14.64 6.21
CA VAL A 181 -5.26 -14.81 4.76
C VAL A 181 -4.09 -15.70 4.41
#